data_0d75eb3750c76cf7b2b7aa1ccf6e40e1
#
_entry.id   0d75eb3750c76cf7b2b7aa1ccf6e40e1
#
_cell.length_a   1.000
_cell.length_b   1.000
_cell.length_c   1.000
_cell.angle_alpha   90.00
_cell.angle_beta   90.00
_cell.angle_gamma   90.00
#
_symmetry.space_group_name_H-M   'P 1'
#
loop_
_entity.id
_entity.type
_entity.pdbx_description
1 polymer ?
#
loop_
_entity_poly.entity_id
_entity_poly.type
_entity_poly.pdbx_seq_one_letter_code
_entity_poly.pdbx_strand_id
1 'polypeptide(L)'
;MDLSKSYEFFKPDMCKERINIIGCGAIGSTVAENIVRFGITNIALYDFDYVEPHNIANQMFRQIDVGKTKVEALSDILCEINPDLKNDIKLVDKGYVGQKLSGYVFLCVDNIDLRREIATACKNNQ
;
A
#
# COMPACT_ATOMS: atom_id res chain seq x y z
N MET A 1 -13.02 13.70 3.61
CA MET A 1 -13.71 12.47 3.12
C MET A 1 -14.85 12.13 4.06
N ASP A 2 -16.03 11.88 3.51
CA ASP A 2 -17.20 11.56 4.33
C ASP A 2 -17.26 10.06 4.60
N LEU A 3 -17.18 9.67 5.87
CA LEU A 3 -17.16 8.27 6.30
C LEU A 3 -18.44 7.89 7.07
N SER A 4 -19.47 8.74 7.07
CA SER A 4 -20.64 8.53 7.90
C SER A 4 -21.33 7.18 7.67
N LYS A 5 -21.41 6.73 6.41
CA LYS A 5 -22.00 5.44 6.09
C LYS A 5 -21.13 4.26 6.47
N SER A 6 -19.81 4.44 6.42
CA SER A 6 -18.86 3.38 6.78
C SER A 6 -18.83 3.14 8.29
N TYR A 7 -19.20 4.11 9.09
CA TYR A 7 -19.17 3.99 10.55
C TYR A 7 -20.18 2.97 11.10
N GLU A 8 -21.18 2.59 10.33
CA GLU A 8 -22.10 1.52 10.73
C GLU A 8 -21.41 0.16 10.79
N PHE A 9 -20.37 -0.04 9.95
CA PHE A 9 -19.69 -1.33 9.80
C PHE A 9 -18.24 -1.28 10.22
N PHE A 10 -17.60 -0.12 10.13
CA PHE A 10 -16.17 0.02 10.38
C PHE A 10 -15.85 1.45 10.83
N LYS A 11 -15.09 1.56 11.92
CA LYS A 11 -14.60 2.84 12.44
C LYS A 11 -13.09 2.91 12.20
N PRO A 12 -12.60 3.80 11.31
CA PRO A 12 -11.17 3.87 10.97
C PRO A 12 -10.25 4.15 12.15
N ASP A 13 -10.72 4.91 13.13
CA ASP A 13 -9.95 5.23 14.33
C ASP A 13 -9.73 4.02 15.24
N MET A 14 -10.45 2.93 15.05
CA MET A 14 -10.20 1.67 15.75
C MET A 14 -8.98 0.93 15.21
N CYS A 15 -8.59 1.19 13.96
CA CYS A 15 -7.40 0.60 13.36
C CYS A 15 -6.24 1.59 13.43
N LYS A 16 -5.51 1.54 14.55
CA LYS A 16 -4.35 2.40 14.78
C LYS A 16 -3.04 1.75 14.36
N GLU A 17 -3.10 0.46 14.05
CA GLU A 17 -1.94 -0.27 13.59
C GLU A 17 -1.55 0.17 12.18
N ARG A 18 -0.25 0.07 11.90
CA ARG A 18 0.23 0.34 10.55
C ARG A 18 -0.24 -0.77 9.59
N ILE A 19 -0.65 -0.36 8.40
CA ILE A 19 -0.95 -1.27 7.31
C ILE A 19 0.22 -1.25 6.34
N ASN A 20 0.92 -2.36 6.23
CA ASN A 20 2.06 -2.50 5.31
C ASN A 20 1.60 -3.23 4.05
N ILE A 21 1.79 -2.59 2.90
CA ILE A 21 1.46 -3.19 1.61
C ILE A 21 2.76 -3.43 0.86
N ILE A 22 3.11 -4.70 0.70
CA ILE A 22 4.35 -5.11 0.05
C ILE A 22 4.02 -5.57 -1.36
N GLY A 23 4.44 -4.77 -2.34
CA GLY A 23 4.08 -4.93 -3.73
C GLY A 23 2.95 -3.99 -4.14
N CYS A 24 3.22 -3.07 -5.06
CA CYS A 24 2.28 -2.02 -5.49
C CYS A 24 1.83 -2.19 -6.94
N GLY A 25 1.73 -3.44 -7.41
CA GLY A 25 1.18 -3.75 -8.72
C GLY A 25 -0.35 -3.77 -8.73
N ALA A 26 -0.95 -4.60 -9.56
CA ALA A 26 -2.40 -4.66 -9.72
C ALA A 26 -3.13 -4.96 -8.40
N ILE A 27 -2.69 -5.99 -7.68
CA ILE A 27 -3.34 -6.42 -6.43
C ILE A 27 -3.05 -5.42 -5.32
N GLY A 28 -1.79 -5.04 -5.12
CA GLY A 28 -1.39 -4.14 -4.05
C GLY A 28 -2.02 -2.77 -4.16
N SER A 29 -2.11 -2.20 -5.35
CA SER A 29 -2.74 -0.91 -5.56
C SER A 29 -4.25 -0.96 -5.28
N THR A 30 -4.92 -2.06 -5.63
CA THR A 30 -6.35 -2.26 -5.35
C THR A 30 -6.59 -2.39 -3.85
N VAL A 31 -5.77 -3.16 -3.15
CA VAL A 31 -5.84 -3.28 -1.69
C VAL A 31 -5.66 -1.91 -1.04
N ALA A 32 -4.64 -1.15 -1.46
CA ALA A 32 -4.37 0.18 -0.93
C ALA A 32 -5.54 1.13 -1.14
N GLU A 33 -6.13 1.13 -2.35
CA GLU A 33 -7.29 1.97 -2.65
C GLU A 33 -8.44 1.69 -1.70
N ASN A 34 -8.78 0.43 -1.50
CA ASN A 34 -9.89 0.05 -0.62
C ASN A 34 -9.64 0.47 0.82
N ILE A 35 -8.42 0.28 1.31
CA ILE A 35 -8.05 0.66 2.68
C ILE A 35 -8.17 2.17 2.87
N VAL A 36 -7.68 2.96 1.91
CA VAL A 36 -7.75 4.42 1.96
C VAL A 36 -9.19 4.92 1.90
N ARG A 37 -10.05 4.26 1.10
CA ARG A 37 -11.47 4.63 1.01
C ARG A 37 -12.22 4.36 2.32
N PHE A 38 -11.76 3.41 3.14
CA PHE A 38 -12.28 3.22 4.48
C PHE A 38 -11.80 4.27 5.47
N GLY A 39 -10.87 5.13 5.08
CA GLY A 39 -10.37 6.21 5.92
C GLY A 39 -9.13 5.85 6.74
N ILE A 40 -8.52 4.69 6.50
CA ILE A 40 -7.27 4.30 7.16
C ILE A 40 -6.12 5.05 6.50
N THR A 41 -5.30 5.75 7.29
CA THR A 41 -4.22 6.59 6.77
C THR A 41 -2.82 6.11 7.15
N ASN A 42 -2.69 5.28 8.19
CA ASN A 42 -1.38 4.80 8.64
C ASN A 42 -0.89 3.64 7.76
N ILE A 43 -0.41 3.97 6.57
CA ILE A 43 -0.08 3.02 5.51
C ILE A 43 1.40 3.14 5.14
N ALA A 44 2.05 2.00 4.91
CA ALA A 44 3.38 1.95 4.31
C ALA A 44 3.32 1.14 3.01
N LEU A 45 3.89 1.70 1.95
CA LEU A 45 3.95 1.09 0.63
C LEU A 45 5.39 0.65 0.35
N TYR A 46 5.56 -0.60 -0.07
CA TYR A 46 6.86 -1.19 -0.37
C TYR A 46 6.87 -1.71 -1.80
N ASP A 47 7.72 -1.15 -2.65
CA ASP A 47 7.96 -1.65 -4.00
C ASP A 47 9.25 -1.02 -4.54
N PHE A 48 10.06 -1.79 -5.24
CA PHE A 48 11.31 -1.28 -5.83
C PHE A 48 11.16 -0.93 -7.32
N ASP A 49 10.00 -1.22 -7.92
CA ASP A 49 9.79 -1.00 -9.35
C ASP A 49 9.43 0.45 -9.68
N TYR A 50 9.65 0.79 -10.95
CA TYR A 50 9.19 2.04 -11.55
C TYR A 50 7.96 1.74 -12.40
N VAL A 51 7.12 2.75 -12.59
CA VAL A 51 5.96 2.66 -13.47
C VAL A 51 6.44 2.66 -14.92
N GLU A 52 6.04 1.65 -15.67
CA GLU A 52 6.36 1.50 -17.09
C GLU A 52 5.09 1.59 -17.92
N PRO A 53 5.20 1.89 -19.25
CA PRO A 53 4.01 2.07 -20.09
C PRO A 53 3.04 0.89 -20.06
N HIS A 54 3.53 -0.35 -19.98
CA HIS A 54 2.65 -1.52 -19.96
C HIS A 54 1.86 -1.66 -18.66
N ASN A 55 2.25 -0.97 -17.58
CA ASN A 55 1.54 -1.03 -16.31
C ASN A 55 0.19 -0.31 -16.37
N ILE A 56 0.00 0.61 -17.33
CA ILE A 56 -1.24 1.40 -17.45
C ILE A 56 -2.43 0.50 -17.82
N ALA A 57 -2.18 -0.55 -18.62
CA ALA A 57 -3.23 -1.41 -19.13
C ALA A 57 -3.90 -2.29 -18.06
N ASN A 58 -3.14 -2.70 -17.03
CA ASN A 58 -3.60 -3.68 -16.05
C ASN A 58 -3.34 -3.29 -14.59
N GLN A 59 -2.87 -2.07 -14.36
CA GLN A 59 -2.65 -1.52 -13.03
C GLN A 59 -3.29 -0.14 -12.93
N MET A 60 -3.32 0.40 -11.73
CA MET A 60 -3.99 1.68 -11.44
C MET A 60 -3.26 2.90 -12.03
N PHE A 61 -2.03 2.75 -12.49
CA PHE A 61 -1.18 3.85 -12.88
C PHE A 61 -1.66 4.57 -14.15
N ARG A 62 -1.32 5.86 -14.21
CA ARG A 62 -1.73 6.77 -15.28
C ARG A 62 -0.52 7.08 -16.17
N GLN A 63 -0.78 7.63 -17.37
CA GLN A 63 0.31 8.02 -18.29
C GLN A 63 1.30 8.98 -17.62
N ILE A 64 0.82 9.91 -16.79
CA ILE A 64 1.67 10.87 -16.10
C ILE A 64 2.58 10.21 -15.05
N ASP A 65 2.26 8.99 -14.65
CA ASP A 65 3.02 8.26 -13.63
C ASP A 65 4.22 7.52 -14.20
N VAL A 66 4.31 7.38 -15.53
CA VAL A 66 5.43 6.65 -16.15
C VAL A 66 6.76 7.31 -15.78
N GLY A 67 7.69 6.49 -15.31
CA GLY A 67 9.01 6.95 -14.86
C GLY A 67 9.12 7.23 -13.37
N LYS A 68 8.00 7.38 -12.66
CA LYS A 68 8.00 7.49 -11.20
C LYS A 68 8.19 6.11 -10.56
N THR A 69 8.65 6.07 -9.32
CA THR A 69 8.58 4.81 -8.56
C THR A 69 7.12 4.44 -8.34
N LYS A 70 6.81 3.15 -8.28
CA LYS A 70 5.43 2.71 -8.06
C LYS A 70 4.88 3.21 -6.73
N VAL A 71 5.71 3.26 -5.68
CA VAL A 71 5.25 3.76 -4.38
C VAL A 71 4.89 5.25 -4.44
N GLU A 72 5.69 6.06 -5.14
CA GLU A 72 5.41 7.48 -5.31
C GLU A 72 4.13 7.71 -6.12
N ALA A 73 4.03 7.03 -7.27
CA ALA A 73 2.87 7.15 -8.14
C ALA A 73 1.58 6.71 -7.43
N LEU A 74 1.64 5.60 -6.71
CA LEU A 74 0.48 5.11 -5.95
C LEU A 74 0.12 6.08 -4.83
N SER A 75 1.10 6.62 -4.11
CA SER A 75 0.85 7.63 -3.09
C SER A 75 0.12 8.85 -3.66
N ASP A 76 0.52 9.33 -4.83
CA ASP A 76 -0.14 10.48 -5.48
C ASP A 76 -1.61 10.17 -5.75
N ILE A 77 -1.90 8.97 -6.26
CA ILE A 77 -3.28 8.53 -6.55
C ILE A 77 -4.09 8.43 -5.26
N LEU A 78 -3.52 7.81 -4.23
CA LEU A 78 -4.23 7.61 -2.96
C LEU A 78 -4.49 8.93 -2.24
N CYS A 79 -3.57 9.89 -2.33
CA CYS A 79 -3.76 11.22 -1.73
C CYS A 79 -4.83 12.02 -2.45
N GLU A 80 -5.08 11.77 -3.73
CA GLU A 80 -6.23 12.36 -4.44
C GLU A 80 -7.56 11.82 -3.90
N ILE A 81 -7.58 10.54 -3.50
CA ILE A 81 -8.77 9.91 -2.92
C ILE A 81 -9.00 10.43 -1.50
N ASN A 82 -7.95 10.50 -0.69
CA ASN A 82 -8.02 10.96 0.69
C ASN A 82 -6.82 11.86 1.00
N PRO A 83 -7.00 13.20 0.96
CA PRO A 83 -5.90 14.14 1.23
C PRO A 83 -5.28 14.02 2.61
N ASP A 84 -5.99 13.49 3.60
CA ASP A 84 -5.47 13.30 4.96
C ASP A 84 -4.31 12.31 5.01
N LEU A 85 -4.20 11.46 4.00
CA LEU A 85 -3.15 10.45 3.90
C LEU A 85 -1.75 11.06 3.80
N LYS A 86 -1.62 12.25 3.25
CA LYS A 86 -0.35 12.88 2.91
C LYS A 86 0.65 12.92 4.06
N ASN A 87 0.18 13.11 5.29
CA ASN A 87 1.05 13.24 6.46
C ASN A 87 1.39 11.90 7.13
N ASP A 88 0.67 10.84 6.79
CA ASP A 88 0.77 9.56 7.49
C ASP A 88 1.38 8.44 6.65
N ILE A 89 1.43 8.59 5.35
CA ILE A 89 1.91 7.54 4.45
C ILE A 89 3.43 7.45 4.46
N LYS A 90 3.94 6.22 4.49
CA LYS A 90 5.37 5.93 4.38
C LYS A 90 5.64 5.23 3.05
N LEU A 91 6.65 5.70 2.33
CA LEU A 91 7.05 5.13 1.05
C LEU A 91 8.42 4.48 1.16
N VAL A 92 8.52 3.22 0.77
CA VAL A 92 9.76 2.46 0.80
C VAL A 92 10.06 1.98 -0.62
N ASP A 93 10.78 2.81 -1.37
CA ASP A 93 11.10 2.57 -2.77
C ASP A 93 12.16 1.48 -2.99
N LYS A 94 12.78 1.00 -1.92
CA LYS A 94 13.69 -0.15 -1.97
C LYS A 94 12.95 -1.48 -1.95
N GLY A 95 11.64 -1.46 -1.71
CA GLY A 95 10.86 -2.66 -1.46
C GLY A 95 11.20 -3.29 -0.12
N TYR A 96 10.77 -4.53 0.08
CA TYR A 96 11.10 -5.27 1.29
C TYR A 96 12.52 -5.85 1.19
N VAL A 97 13.38 -5.45 2.12
CA VAL A 97 14.77 -5.90 2.20
C VAL A 97 15.13 -6.42 3.60
N GLY A 98 14.16 -6.98 4.31
CA GLY A 98 14.37 -7.54 5.64
C GLY A 98 14.02 -6.60 6.79
N GLN A 99 13.33 -5.48 6.52
CA GLN A 99 12.91 -4.55 7.57
C GLN A 99 11.97 -5.23 8.54
N LYS A 100 12.05 -4.84 9.80
CA LYS A 100 11.08 -5.27 10.80
C LYS A 100 9.74 -4.61 10.51
N LEU A 101 8.70 -5.43 10.38
CA LEU A 101 7.35 -4.97 10.10
C LEU A 101 6.50 -5.02 11.37
N SER A 102 5.75 -3.96 11.60
CA SER A 102 4.76 -3.92 12.70
C SER A 102 3.39 -3.64 12.11
N GLY A 103 2.33 -4.14 12.80
CA GLY A 103 0.97 -3.99 12.34
C GLY A 103 0.57 -5.08 11.34
N TYR A 104 -0.34 -4.74 10.45
CA TYR A 104 -0.85 -5.68 9.45
C TYR A 104 0.03 -5.66 8.19
N VAL A 105 0.18 -6.82 7.55
CA VAL A 105 1.00 -6.95 6.35
C VAL A 105 0.18 -7.62 5.25
N PHE A 106 0.04 -6.93 4.12
CA PHE A 106 -0.55 -7.50 2.91
C PHE A 106 0.57 -7.84 1.92
N LEU A 107 0.70 -9.12 1.61
CA LEU A 107 1.73 -9.63 0.69
C LEU A 107 1.16 -9.66 -0.72
N CYS A 108 1.52 -8.67 -1.51
CA CYS A 108 1.00 -8.48 -2.87
C CYS A 108 2.09 -8.64 -3.94
N VAL A 109 3.18 -9.32 -3.59
CA VAL A 109 4.26 -9.64 -4.53
C VAL A 109 4.02 -11.02 -5.16
N ASP A 110 4.44 -11.18 -6.40
CA ASP A 110 4.25 -12.45 -7.13
C ASP A 110 5.30 -13.51 -6.79
N ASN A 111 6.45 -13.12 -6.28
CA ASN A 111 7.55 -14.01 -5.96
C ASN A 111 7.22 -14.85 -4.72
N ILE A 112 7.08 -16.17 -4.91
CA ILE A 112 6.70 -17.10 -3.82
C ILE A 112 7.78 -17.15 -2.74
N ASP A 113 9.06 -17.15 -3.11
CA ASP A 113 10.14 -17.22 -2.14
C ASP A 113 10.17 -15.97 -1.26
N LEU A 114 9.97 -14.80 -1.85
CA LEU A 114 9.89 -13.54 -1.10
C LEU A 114 8.68 -13.53 -0.18
N ARG A 115 7.52 -14.03 -0.65
CA ARG A 115 6.32 -14.14 0.19
C ARG A 115 6.56 -15.02 1.41
N ARG A 116 7.23 -16.16 1.23
CA ARG A 116 7.58 -17.06 2.33
C ARG A 116 8.54 -16.42 3.31
N GLU A 117 9.55 -15.72 2.79
CA GLU A 117 10.53 -15.00 3.63
C GLU A 117 9.83 -13.96 4.51
N ILE A 118 8.95 -13.16 3.95
CA ILE A 118 8.23 -12.13 4.68
C ILE A 118 7.31 -12.75 5.73
N ALA A 119 6.58 -13.79 5.35
CA ALA A 119 5.67 -14.48 6.27
C ALA A 119 6.42 -15.07 7.46
N THR A 120 7.58 -15.67 7.22
CA THR A 120 8.44 -16.22 8.27
C THR A 120 8.94 -15.12 9.20
N ALA A 121 9.41 -14.02 8.64
CA ALA A 121 9.89 -12.88 9.42
C ALA A 121 8.79 -12.29 10.31
N CYS A 122 7.59 -12.13 9.78
CA CYS A 122 6.45 -11.64 10.55
C CYS A 122 6.06 -12.59 11.69
N LYS A 123 6.07 -13.90 11.43
CA LYS A 123 5.79 -14.90 12.44
C LYS A 123 6.80 -14.86 13.59
N ASN A 124 8.08 -14.67 13.28
CA ASN A 124 9.15 -14.66 14.28
C ASN A 124 9.18 -13.37 15.10
N ASN A 125 8.55 -12.30 14.62
CA ASN A 125 8.54 -11.00 15.28
C ASN A 125 7.23 -10.69 16.02
N GLN A 126 6.39 -11.67 16.13
CA GLN A 126 5.15 -11.52 16.91
C GLN A 126 5.40 -11.56 18.41
#